data_87009bde2d94800e98fe82fd03dd05e1
#
_entry.id   87009bde2d94800e98fe82fd03dd05e1
#
_cell.length_a   1.000
_cell.length_b   1.000
_cell.length_c   1.000
_cell.angle_alpha   90.00
_cell.angle_beta   90.00
_cell.angle_gamma   90.00
#
_symmetry.space_group_name_H-M   'P 1'
#
loop_
_entity.id
_entity.type
_entity.pdbx_description
1 polymer ?
#
loop_
_entity_poly.entity_id
_entity_poly.type
_entity_poly.pdbx_seq_one_letter_code
_entity_poly.pdbx_strand_id
1 'polypeptide(L)'
;MIPALTIAAALVAAPLAASVGPAPPDGRELFHHKCGMCHEAGGMGTGLLARRVQPAELEKRSNLNPDYVFQYARRGFGNMPPISPGEVGDDQLKAIAAYLAAGPHGAK
;
A
#
# COMPACT_ATOMS: atom_id res chain seq x y z
N MET A 1 -23.27 34.35 57.55
CA MET A 1 -22.28 33.45 56.94
C MET A 1 -22.93 32.85 55.73
N ILE A 2 -22.49 33.24 54.56
CA ILE A 2 -22.97 32.67 53.28
C ILE A 2 -21.90 31.66 52.83
N PRO A 3 -22.22 30.37 52.73
CA PRO A 3 -21.23 29.45 52.21
C PRO A 3 -21.01 29.76 50.74
N ALA A 4 -19.75 30.01 50.41
CA ALA A 4 -19.34 30.21 49.03
C ALA A 4 -19.52 28.89 48.31
N LEU A 5 -20.47 28.85 47.40
CA LEU A 5 -20.63 27.72 46.49
C LEU A 5 -19.53 27.82 45.43
N THR A 6 -18.49 27.05 45.60
CA THR A 6 -17.50 26.88 44.55
C THR A 6 -18.08 25.94 43.51
N ILE A 7 -18.54 26.50 42.43
CA ILE A 7 -18.90 25.70 41.25
C ILE A 7 -17.60 25.32 40.60
N ALA A 8 -17.18 24.09 40.84
CA ALA A 8 -16.11 23.51 40.05
C ALA A 8 -16.66 23.23 38.65
N ALA A 9 -16.31 24.09 37.73
CA ALA A 9 -16.58 23.81 36.33
C ALA A 9 -15.69 22.66 35.89
N ALA A 10 -16.26 21.47 35.81
CA ALA A 10 -15.57 20.36 35.23
C ALA A 10 -15.44 20.62 33.70
N LEU A 11 -14.24 20.99 33.30
CA LEU A 11 -13.91 21.01 31.88
C LEU A 11 -13.92 19.56 31.40
N VAL A 12 -15.03 19.18 30.80
CA VAL A 12 -15.05 17.94 30.03
C VAL A 12 -14.30 18.25 28.75
N ALA A 13 -13.02 17.87 28.71
CA ALA A 13 -12.30 17.85 27.47
C ALA A 13 -13.00 16.81 26.59
N ALA A 14 -13.78 17.26 25.63
CA ALA A 14 -14.27 16.39 24.58
C ALA A 14 -13.04 15.75 23.93
N PRO A 15 -13.00 14.41 23.80
CA PRO A 15 -11.94 13.82 23.01
C PRO A 15 -11.98 14.48 21.65
N LEU A 16 -10.90 15.13 21.27
CA LEU A 16 -10.69 15.51 19.90
C LEU A 16 -10.95 14.23 19.09
N ALA A 17 -12.10 14.18 18.44
CA ALA A 17 -12.29 13.20 17.39
C ALA A 17 -11.04 13.33 16.54
N ALA A 18 -10.18 12.32 16.60
CA ALA A 18 -8.97 12.34 15.82
C ALA A 18 -9.36 12.81 14.45
N SER A 19 -8.75 13.91 14.00
CA SER A 19 -8.98 14.41 12.67
C SER A 19 -8.75 13.22 11.77
N VAL A 20 -9.85 12.72 11.20
CA VAL A 20 -9.78 11.61 10.29
C VAL A 20 -9.18 12.20 9.02
N GLY A 21 -7.85 12.23 9.00
CA GLY A 21 -7.14 12.36 7.74
C GLY A 21 -7.53 11.17 6.85
N PRO A 22 -7.29 11.25 5.56
CA PRO A 22 -7.53 10.10 4.69
C PRO A 22 -6.84 8.88 5.29
N ALA A 23 -7.52 7.74 5.27
CA ALA A 23 -6.95 6.49 5.71
C ALA A 23 -5.63 6.23 4.94
N PRO A 24 -4.60 5.63 5.58
CA PRO A 24 -3.40 5.26 4.86
C PRO A 24 -3.77 4.38 3.67
N PRO A 25 -3.06 4.49 2.54
CA PRO A 25 -3.34 3.68 1.36
C PRO A 25 -3.29 2.20 1.69
N ASP A 26 -4.28 1.45 1.21
CA ASP A 26 -4.29 -0.01 1.31
C ASP A 26 -3.45 -0.59 0.16
N GLY A 27 -2.30 -1.13 0.50
CA GLY A 27 -1.33 -1.66 -0.48
C GLY A 27 -1.89 -2.82 -1.29
N ARG A 28 -2.70 -3.68 -0.70
CA ARG A 28 -3.34 -4.79 -1.40
C ARG A 28 -4.31 -4.31 -2.46
N GLU A 29 -5.21 -3.43 -2.07
CA GLU A 29 -6.21 -2.89 -2.99
C GLU A 29 -5.57 -2.08 -4.10
N LEU A 30 -4.57 -1.26 -3.77
CA LEU A 30 -3.81 -0.50 -4.75
C LEU A 30 -3.06 -1.41 -5.71
N PHE A 31 -2.44 -2.48 -5.22
CA PHE A 31 -1.77 -3.45 -6.08
C PHE A 31 -2.75 -4.05 -7.10
N HIS A 32 -3.89 -4.51 -6.66
CA HIS A 32 -4.89 -5.07 -7.57
C HIS A 32 -5.36 -4.05 -8.60
N HIS A 33 -5.60 -2.83 -8.19
CA HIS A 33 -6.08 -1.76 -9.06
C HIS A 33 -5.03 -1.26 -10.05
N LYS A 34 -3.82 -1.04 -9.57
CA LYS A 34 -2.77 -0.36 -10.34
C LYS A 34 -1.82 -1.31 -11.05
N CYS A 35 -1.64 -2.49 -10.53
CA CYS A 35 -0.64 -3.45 -11.01
C CYS A 35 -1.26 -4.78 -11.45
N GLY A 36 -2.46 -5.07 -11.00
CA GLY A 36 -3.10 -6.38 -11.17
C GLY A 36 -3.31 -6.79 -12.62
N MET A 37 -3.63 -5.86 -13.50
CA MET A 37 -3.86 -6.18 -14.90
C MET A 37 -2.70 -6.94 -15.53
N CYS A 38 -1.47 -6.60 -15.14
CA CYS A 38 -0.26 -7.26 -15.66
C CYS A 38 0.31 -8.30 -14.70
N HIS A 39 0.11 -8.14 -13.40
CA HIS A 39 0.81 -8.94 -12.37
C HIS A 39 -0.06 -9.95 -11.62
N GLU A 40 -1.34 -10.03 -11.90
CA GLU A 40 -2.20 -11.11 -11.40
C GLU A 40 -2.14 -12.33 -12.33
N ALA A 41 -2.80 -13.40 -11.91
CA ALA A 41 -2.92 -14.61 -12.71
C ALA A 41 -3.53 -14.27 -14.07
N GLY A 42 -2.91 -14.75 -15.15
CA GLY A 42 -3.35 -14.46 -16.51
C GLY A 42 -2.90 -13.11 -17.05
N GLY A 43 -2.25 -12.26 -16.25
CA GLY A 43 -1.70 -11.00 -16.73
C GLY A 43 -0.47 -11.17 -17.60
N MET A 44 -0.23 -10.22 -18.51
CA MET A 44 0.90 -10.28 -19.43
C MET A 44 2.25 -10.25 -18.68
N GLY A 45 2.36 -9.44 -17.65
CA GLY A 45 3.57 -9.38 -16.84
C GLY A 45 3.86 -10.68 -16.12
N THR A 46 2.83 -11.30 -15.56
CA THR A 46 2.93 -12.63 -14.94
C THR A 46 3.39 -13.67 -15.96
N GLY A 47 2.82 -13.66 -17.15
CA GLY A 47 3.20 -14.59 -18.21
C GLY A 47 4.65 -14.44 -18.66
N LEU A 48 5.12 -13.21 -18.79
CA LEU A 48 6.51 -12.94 -19.16
C LEU A 48 7.49 -13.31 -18.04
N LEU A 49 7.15 -12.99 -16.79
CA LEU A 49 7.99 -13.36 -15.65
C LEU A 49 8.09 -14.86 -15.46
N ALA A 50 7.04 -15.60 -15.77
CA ALA A 50 7.02 -17.05 -15.64
C ALA A 50 8.11 -17.76 -16.47
N ARG A 51 8.64 -17.10 -17.48
CA ARG A 51 9.75 -17.62 -18.28
C ARG A 51 11.09 -17.57 -17.55
N ARG A 52 11.19 -16.80 -16.46
CA ARG A 52 12.45 -16.54 -15.77
C ARG A 52 12.41 -16.86 -14.29
N VAL A 53 11.27 -16.68 -13.64
CA VAL A 53 11.14 -16.82 -12.19
C VAL A 53 9.87 -17.56 -11.82
N GLN A 54 9.93 -18.29 -10.72
CA GLN A 54 8.79 -18.95 -10.09
C GLN A 54 8.82 -18.68 -8.58
N PRO A 55 7.70 -18.31 -7.98
CA PRO A 55 6.42 -18.00 -8.59
C PRO A 55 6.48 -16.68 -9.38
N ALA A 56 5.72 -16.60 -10.48
CA ALA A 56 5.70 -15.42 -11.33
C ALA A 56 4.76 -14.33 -10.81
N GLU A 57 3.67 -14.72 -10.14
CA GLU A 57 2.77 -13.76 -9.52
C GLU A 57 3.49 -13.05 -8.35
N LEU A 58 3.52 -11.73 -8.39
CA LEU A 58 4.25 -10.95 -7.39
C LEU A 58 3.75 -11.20 -5.96
N GLU A 59 2.44 -11.37 -5.80
CA GLU A 59 1.85 -11.62 -4.49
C GLU A 59 2.29 -12.93 -3.85
N LYS A 60 2.72 -13.90 -4.65
CA LYS A 60 3.15 -15.23 -4.17
C LYS A 60 4.65 -15.31 -3.89
N ARG A 61 5.38 -14.25 -4.16
CA ARG A 61 6.84 -14.25 -3.96
C ARG A 61 7.18 -13.92 -2.52
N SER A 62 8.26 -14.54 -2.03
CA SER A 62 8.77 -14.35 -0.67
C SER A 62 10.03 -13.49 -0.62
N ASN A 63 10.55 -13.07 -1.76
CA ASN A 63 11.86 -12.43 -1.87
C ASN A 63 11.80 -11.02 -2.46
N LEU A 64 10.66 -10.34 -2.35
CA LEU A 64 10.53 -8.97 -2.83
C LEU A 64 10.99 -7.98 -1.76
N ASN A 65 11.87 -7.09 -2.16
CA ASN A 65 12.36 -5.99 -1.35
C ASN A 65 11.57 -4.72 -1.70
N PRO A 66 11.08 -3.93 -0.72
CA PRO A 66 10.27 -2.76 -1.00
C PRO A 66 10.98 -1.74 -1.88
N ASP A 67 12.26 -1.53 -1.66
CA ASP A 67 13.04 -0.57 -2.45
C ASP A 67 13.17 -1.00 -3.90
N TYR A 68 13.36 -2.29 -4.15
CA TYR A 68 13.39 -2.82 -5.51
C TYR A 68 12.04 -2.68 -6.20
N VAL A 69 10.96 -3.02 -5.53
CA VAL A 69 9.62 -2.86 -6.08
C VAL A 69 9.39 -1.41 -6.50
N PHE A 70 9.73 -0.48 -5.62
CA PHE A 70 9.59 0.95 -5.90
C PHE A 70 10.42 1.37 -7.11
N GLN A 71 11.69 1.01 -7.15
CA GLN A 71 12.61 1.39 -8.22
C GLN A 71 12.22 0.78 -9.57
N TYR A 72 11.88 -0.50 -9.60
CA TYR A 72 11.45 -1.14 -10.84
C TYR A 72 10.15 -0.54 -11.38
N ALA A 73 9.21 -0.22 -10.51
CA ALA A 73 7.98 0.43 -10.92
C ALA A 73 8.26 1.81 -11.53
N ARG A 74 9.12 2.61 -10.92
CA ARG A 74 9.45 3.95 -11.40
C ARG A 74 10.25 3.96 -12.69
N ARG A 75 11.19 3.03 -12.84
CA ARG A 75 12.10 2.97 -14.00
C ARG A 75 11.55 2.14 -15.15
N GLY A 76 10.68 1.19 -14.84
CA GLY A 76 10.33 0.13 -15.78
C GLY A 76 11.45 -0.90 -15.90
N PHE A 77 11.12 -2.04 -16.51
CA PHE A 77 12.09 -3.09 -16.77
C PHE A 77 11.59 -3.97 -17.93
N GLY A 78 12.40 -4.09 -18.96
CA GLY A 78 12.01 -4.88 -20.12
C GLY A 78 10.71 -4.39 -20.74
N ASN A 79 9.70 -5.25 -20.79
CA ASN A 79 8.38 -4.90 -21.32
C ASN A 79 7.51 -4.14 -20.32
N MET A 80 7.94 -4.00 -19.07
CA MET A 80 7.23 -3.20 -18.09
C MET A 80 7.54 -1.72 -18.28
N PRO A 81 6.53 -0.89 -18.58
CA PRO A 81 6.76 0.54 -18.74
C PRO A 81 7.02 1.21 -17.39
N PRO A 82 7.72 2.35 -17.39
CA PRO A 82 7.84 3.17 -16.19
C PRO A 82 6.47 3.64 -15.71
N ILE A 83 6.23 3.55 -14.42
CA ILE A 83 5.00 4.04 -13.78
C ILE A 83 5.28 5.41 -13.19
N SER A 84 4.60 6.43 -13.67
CA SER A 84 4.83 7.81 -13.25
C SER A 84 4.17 8.12 -11.92
N PRO A 85 4.65 9.16 -11.18
CA PRO A 85 3.96 9.63 -9.99
C PRO A 85 2.53 10.12 -10.24
N GLY A 86 2.21 10.51 -11.47
CA GLY A 86 0.84 10.86 -11.86
C GLY A 86 -0.09 9.66 -11.94
N GLU A 87 0.43 8.50 -12.26
CA GLU A 87 -0.34 7.24 -12.32
C GLU A 87 -0.47 6.60 -10.95
N VAL A 88 0.62 6.54 -10.20
CA VAL A 88 0.69 6.00 -8.84
C VAL A 88 1.57 6.93 -8.01
N GLY A 89 0.97 7.63 -7.06
CA GLY A 89 1.72 8.54 -6.19
C GLY A 89 2.76 7.81 -5.33
N ASP A 90 3.71 8.56 -4.78
CA ASP A 90 4.80 7.96 -3.99
C ASP A 90 4.28 7.19 -2.77
N ASP A 91 3.31 7.75 -2.05
CA ASP A 91 2.73 7.07 -0.89
C ASP A 91 1.99 5.80 -1.29
N GLN A 92 1.30 5.84 -2.42
CA GLN A 92 0.61 4.67 -2.96
C GLN A 92 1.60 3.59 -3.36
N LEU A 93 2.66 3.97 -4.06
CA LEU A 93 3.68 3.01 -4.49
C LEU A 93 4.44 2.42 -3.31
N LYS A 94 4.73 3.22 -2.28
CA LYS A 94 5.33 2.71 -1.04
C LYS A 94 4.42 1.69 -0.36
N ALA A 95 3.11 1.94 -0.32
CA ALA A 95 2.15 1.01 0.24
C ALA A 95 2.09 -0.30 -0.55
N ILE A 96 2.11 -0.22 -1.88
CA ILE A 96 2.17 -1.41 -2.76
C ILE A 96 3.46 -2.19 -2.50
N ALA A 97 4.59 -1.49 -2.46
CA ALA A 97 5.89 -2.11 -2.23
C ALA A 97 5.96 -2.82 -0.87
N ALA A 98 5.46 -2.18 0.18
CA ALA A 98 5.41 -2.78 1.52
C ALA A 98 4.49 -4.00 1.55
N TYR A 99 3.34 -3.93 0.89
CA TYR A 99 2.42 -5.06 0.78
C TYR A 99 3.08 -6.27 0.11
N LEU A 100 3.72 -6.06 -1.04
CA LEU A 100 4.37 -7.14 -1.77
C LEU A 100 5.56 -7.71 -0.99
N ALA A 101 6.34 -6.86 -0.32
CA ALA A 101 7.47 -7.31 0.48
C ALA A 101 7.06 -8.14 1.71
N ALA A 102 5.87 -7.92 2.23
CA ALA A 102 5.31 -8.68 3.34
C ALA A 102 4.77 -10.06 2.93
N GLY A 103 4.82 -10.38 1.64
CA GLY A 103 4.37 -11.67 1.12
C GLY A 103 5.24 -12.85 1.55
N PRO A 104 4.83 -14.06 1.12
CA PRO A 104 3.79 -14.36 0.14
C PRO A 104 2.38 -14.15 0.66
N HIS A 105 1.49 -13.72 -0.25
CA HIS A 105 0.08 -13.55 0.04
C HIS A 105 -0.76 -14.53 -0.79
N GLY A 106 -1.94 -14.83 -0.26
CA GLY A 106 -2.98 -15.44 -1.08
C GLY A 106 -2.65 -16.81 -1.61
N ALA A 107 -2.13 -17.68 -0.76
CA ALA A 107 -2.23 -19.10 -1.03
C ALA A 107 -3.72 -19.47 -1.04
N LYS A 108 -4.30 -19.39 -2.21
CA LYS A 108 -5.60 -19.99 -2.44
C LYS A 108 -5.40 -21.41 -2.95
#